data_19a6542fefd56deb7e94efecc539d2d8
#
_entry.id   19a6542fefd56deb7e94efecc539d2d8
#
_cell.length_a   1.000
_cell.length_b   1.000
_cell.length_c   1.000
_cell.angle_alpha   90.00
_cell.angle_beta   90.00
_cell.angle_gamma   90.00
#
_symmetry.space_group_name_H-M   'P 1'
#
loop_
_entity.id
_entity.type
_entity.pdbx_description
1 polymer ?
#
loop_
_entity_poly.entity_id
_entity_poly.type
_entity_poly.pdbx_seq_one_letter_code
_entity_poly.pdbx_strand_id
1 'polypeptide(L)'
;MAQEDVFKKLVSHCKEYGFVFPSSEIYDGLAAVYDYGQMGVELKNNIKKYWWDSMVLLHENIVGIDSAIFMHPTIWKASGHVDAFNDPLIDNKDSKKRYRADVLIEDCIAKMDEKIEKEVEKAAKRFGDSFDEKLFRETNPRVLEHKAKRDELHARYAQAMNDVDLNELRQIILDYEIVCPISGTKNWTDVRQFNLMFSTEMGSTADGSMKVYLRPETAQGIFVNFLNVQKTGRMRIPFGIAQIGKAFRNEIVARQFIFRMREFEQMEMQFFVRPGEELKWFAKWKETRLKWHKALGLGDQKYRFHDHEKLAHYANAATDIEFEMPFGFKEVEGIHSRTNFXXXXXXSRKILRKKNTILRSGVRRILYTVRYRNLYRCRSHVPEYYGCRLL
;
A
#
# COMPACT_ATOMS: atom_id res chain seq x y z
N MET A 1 -25.18 14.05 -0.11
CA MET A 1 -24.52 13.79 -1.41
C MET A 1 -23.90 12.39 -1.39
N ALA A 2 -24.09 11.61 -2.45
CA ALA A 2 -23.46 10.29 -2.52
C ALA A 2 -21.94 10.42 -2.56
N GLN A 3 -21.23 9.47 -1.97
CA GLN A 3 -19.75 9.46 -1.93
C GLN A 3 -19.15 9.57 -3.34
N GLU A 4 -19.80 8.95 -4.32
CA GLU A 4 -19.39 9.00 -5.73
C GLU A 4 -19.41 10.41 -6.31
N ASP A 5 -20.38 11.24 -5.92
CA ASP A 5 -20.48 12.64 -6.38
C ASP A 5 -19.32 13.48 -5.82
N VAL A 6 -18.95 13.28 -4.56
CA VAL A 6 -17.85 14.01 -3.92
C VAL A 6 -16.53 13.65 -4.62
N PHE A 7 -16.33 12.37 -4.94
CA PHE A 7 -15.12 11.90 -5.61
C PHE A 7 -15.00 12.49 -7.02
N LYS A 8 -16.08 12.51 -7.79
CA LYS A 8 -16.12 13.10 -9.15
C LYS A 8 -15.79 14.60 -9.10
N LYS A 9 -16.36 15.32 -8.14
CA LYS A 9 -16.08 16.75 -7.94
C LYS A 9 -14.61 16.99 -7.61
N LEU A 10 -14.01 16.14 -6.76
CA LEU A 10 -12.59 16.24 -6.41
C LEU A 10 -11.71 16.06 -7.65
N VAL A 11 -11.98 15.04 -8.46
CA VAL A 11 -11.22 14.77 -9.70
C VAL A 11 -11.32 15.97 -10.66
N SER A 12 -12.53 16.47 -10.87
CA SER A 12 -12.79 17.64 -11.74
C SER A 12 -12.03 18.87 -11.24
N HIS A 13 -12.10 19.15 -9.92
CA HIS A 13 -11.39 20.26 -9.29
C HIS A 13 -9.88 20.16 -9.49
N CYS A 14 -9.32 18.97 -9.28
CA CYS A 14 -7.87 18.74 -9.45
C CYS A 14 -7.42 19.05 -10.88
N LYS A 15 -8.23 18.68 -11.85
CA LYS A 15 -7.95 18.95 -13.26
C LYS A 15 -8.11 20.46 -13.58
N GLU A 16 -9.24 21.03 -13.20
CA GLU A 16 -9.58 22.44 -13.49
C GLU A 16 -8.54 23.42 -12.94
N TYR A 17 -8.02 23.15 -11.74
CA TYR A 17 -7.10 24.07 -11.06
C TYR A 17 -5.62 23.67 -11.20
N GLY A 18 -5.29 22.80 -12.13
CA GLY A 18 -3.90 22.48 -12.45
C GLY A 18 -3.16 21.67 -11.37
N PHE A 19 -3.87 20.81 -10.65
CA PHE A 19 -3.23 19.93 -9.70
C PHE A 19 -2.77 18.62 -10.34
N VAL A 20 -3.67 17.93 -11.04
CA VAL A 20 -3.37 16.62 -11.63
C VAL A 20 -4.10 16.46 -12.95
N PHE A 21 -3.39 16.02 -13.98
CA PHE A 21 -3.93 15.71 -15.30
C PHE A 21 -3.69 14.23 -15.65
N PRO A 22 -4.56 13.58 -16.41
CA PRO A 22 -4.19 12.29 -17.02
C PRO A 22 -2.96 12.49 -17.91
N SER A 23 -1.97 11.62 -17.77
CA SER A 23 -0.75 11.73 -18.57
C SER A 23 -1.08 11.52 -20.05
N SER A 24 -0.51 12.40 -20.91
CA SER A 24 -0.69 12.33 -22.36
C SER A 24 -2.18 12.46 -22.80
N GLU A 25 -2.93 13.33 -22.12
CA GLU A 25 -4.36 13.50 -22.35
C GLU A 25 -4.71 13.83 -23.80
N ILE A 26 -3.82 14.51 -24.53
CA ILE A 26 -4.03 14.82 -25.95
C ILE A 26 -4.13 13.58 -26.85
N TYR A 27 -3.71 12.42 -26.32
CA TYR A 27 -3.81 11.10 -27.00
C TYR A 27 -4.74 10.16 -26.21
N ASP A 28 -5.79 10.70 -25.59
CA ASP A 28 -6.78 10.00 -24.75
C ASP A 28 -6.20 9.46 -23.41
N GLY A 29 -4.98 9.87 -23.08
CA GLY A 29 -4.37 9.53 -21.80
C GLY A 29 -3.81 8.11 -21.71
N LEU A 30 -3.04 7.86 -20.65
CA LEU A 30 -2.52 6.54 -20.32
C LEU A 30 -3.10 6.14 -18.95
N ALA A 31 -3.81 5.01 -18.92
CA ALA A 31 -4.52 4.57 -17.72
C ALA A 31 -3.63 4.47 -16.49
N ALA A 32 -4.07 5.09 -15.39
CA ALA A 32 -3.38 5.09 -14.08
C ALA A 32 -1.98 5.72 -14.12
N VAL A 33 -1.75 6.64 -15.06
CA VAL A 33 -0.57 7.48 -15.10
C VAL A 33 -1.04 8.94 -15.14
N TYR A 34 -0.43 9.77 -14.30
CA TYR A 34 -0.88 11.16 -14.14
C TYR A 34 0.32 12.10 -14.13
N ASP A 35 0.11 13.28 -14.67
CA ASP A 35 1.03 14.41 -14.61
C ASP A 35 0.56 15.36 -13.49
N TYR A 36 1.51 15.89 -12.72
CA TYR A 36 1.22 16.95 -11.75
C TYR A 36 1.36 18.29 -12.46
N GLY A 37 0.27 19.05 -12.47
CA GLY A 37 0.26 20.37 -13.05
C GLY A 37 0.94 21.42 -12.16
N GLN A 38 0.85 22.66 -12.54
CA GLN A 38 1.59 23.76 -11.90
C GLN A 38 1.29 23.91 -10.39
N MET A 39 0.05 23.67 -9.97
CA MET A 39 -0.32 23.72 -8.56
C MET A 39 0.06 22.40 -7.85
N GLY A 40 -0.11 21.30 -8.54
CA GLY A 40 0.20 19.96 -8.00
C GLY A 40 1.67 19.76 -7.75
N VAL A 41 2.55 20.21 -8.63
CA VAL A 41 4.00 20.04 -8.47
C VAL A 41 4.51 20.88 -7.29
N GLU A 42 4.00 22.08 -7.08
CA GLU A 42 4.38 22.91 -5.93
C GLU A 42 3.93 22.26 -4.62
N LEU A 43 2.68 21.81 -4.56
CA LEU A 43 2.17 21.10 -3.37
C LEU A 43 3.01 19.84 -3.08
N LYS A 44 3.28 19.06 -4.12
CA LYS A 44 4.10 17.85 -4.01
C LYS A 44 5.51 18.15 -3.49
N ASN A 45 6.16 19.17 -4.04
CA ASN A 45 7.52 19.56 -3.63
C ASN A 45 7.54 20.07 -2.19
N ASN A 46 6.54 20.85 -1.79
CA ASN A 46 6.43 21.34 -0.41
C ASN A 46 6.28 20.17 0.58
N ILE A 47 5.44 19.20 0.28
CA ILE A 47 5.26 18.01 1.13
C ILE A 47 6.56 17.20 1.20
N LYS A 48 7.24 16.98 0.07
CA LYS A 48 8.51 16.26 0.02
C LYS A 48 9.57 16.98 0.84
N LYS A 49 9.64 18.31 0.71
CA LYS A 49 10.59 19.12 1.47
C LYS A 49 10.29 19.04 2.97
N TYR A 50 9.03 19.22 3.36
CA TYR A 50 8.61 19.14 4.76
C TYR A 50 8.92 17.76 5.36
N TRP A 51 8.66 16.70 4.61
CA TRP A 51 9.00 15.33 5.03
C TRP A 51 10.52 15.16 5.18
N TRP A 52 11.30 15.63 4.20
CA TRP A 52 12.76 15.50 4.20
C TRP A 52 13.38 16.27 5.37
N ASP A 53 12.95 17.49 5.56
CA ASP A 53 13.46 18.33 6.66
C ASP A 53 13.17 17.67 8.02
N SER A 54 11.95 17.23 8.22
CA SER A 54 11.53 16.60 9.49
C SER A 54 12.13 15.20 9.70
N MET A 55 12.32 14.45 8.63
CA MET A 55 12.80 13.06 8.72
C MET A 55 14.32 12.96 8.72
N VAL A 56 15.00 13.79 7.93
CA VAL A 56 16.44 13.70 7.72
C VAL A 56 17.17 14.84 8.47
N LEU A 57 16.79 16.09 8.22
CA LEU A 57 17.60 17.21 8.71
C LEU A 57 17.47 17.43 10.23
N LEU A 58 16.32 17.07 10.82
CA LEU A 58 16.11 17.22 12.27
C LEU A 58 16.61 16.02 13.10
N HIS A 59 17.21 15.02 12.45
CA HIS A 59 17.74 13.83 13.15
C HIS A 59 19.25 13.66 12.85
N GLU A 60 20.05 13.62 13.89
CA GLU A 60 21.51 13.42 13.76
C GLU A 60 21.87 12.02 13.22
N ASN A 61 20.98 11.06 13.39
CA ASN A 61 21.21 9.66 13.05
C ASN A 61 20.35 9.17 11.88
N ILE A 62 19.85 10.08 11.04
CA ILE A 62 19.16 9.70 9.80
C ILE A 62 19.84 10.44 8.64
N VAL A 63 20.18 9.68 7.60
CA VAL A 63 20.85 10.21 6.41
C VAL A 63 20.04 9.86 5.16
N GLY A 64 20.19 10.66 4.11
CA GLY A 64 19.48 10.44 2.85
C GLY A 64 20.32 9.76 1.80
N ILE A 65 19.66 9.02 0.91
CA ILE A 65 20.25 8.50 -0.33
C ILE A 65 19.27 8.72 -1.49
N ASP A 66 19.78 8.58 -2.70
CA ASP A 66 18.97 8.47 -3.91
C ASP A 66 19.50 7.28 -4.71
N SER A 67 18.89 6.12 -4.55
CA SER A 67 19.29 4.90 -5.24
C SER A 67 18.69 4.84 -6.64
N ALA A 68 19.39 4.17 -7.56
CA ALA A 68 18.95 4.02 -8.93
C ALA A 68 17.61 3.30 -9.05
N ILE A 69 16.81 3.68 -10.04
CA ILE A 69 15.55 2.98 -10.39
C ILE A 69 15.88 1.58 -10.95
N PHE A 70 16.83 1.51 -11.87
CA PHE A 70 17.34 0.23 -12.40
C PHE A 70 18.35 -0.34 -11.42
N MET A 71 18.05 -1.52 -10.92
CA MET A 71 18.93 -2.26 -10.01
C MET A 71 19.16 -3.65 -10.58
N HIS A 72 20.25 -4.28 -10.17
CA HIS A 72 20.58 -5.64 -10.64
C HIS A 72 19.40 -6.60 -10.40
N PRO A 73 18.97 -7.40 -11.40
CA PRO A 73 17.79 -8.26 -11.28
C PRO A 73 17.81 -9.22 -10.09
N THR A 74 18.98 -9.62 -9.63
CA THR A 74 19.15 -10.49 -8.45
C THR A 74 18.51 -9.88 -7.19
N ILE A 75 18.44 -8.54 -7.10
CA ILE A 75 17.80 -7.86 -5.96
C ILE A 75 16.32 -8.23 -5.88
N TRP A 76 15.65 -8.20 -7.03
CA TRP A 76 14.20 -8.50 -7.10
C TRP A 76 13.90 -9.98 -6.92
N LYS A 77 14.80 -10.83 -7.41
CA LYS A 77 14.72 -12.27 -7.15
C LYS A 77 14.93 -12.57 -5.65
N ALA A 78 15.97 -11.99 -5.05
CA ALA A 78 16.31 -12.19 -3.64
C ALA A 78 15.21 -11.68 -2.70
N SER A 79 14.52 -10.60 -3.06
CA SER A 79 13.45 -10.02 -2.25
C SER A 79 12.08 -10.66 -2.53
N GLY A 80 12.01 -11.63 -3.45
CA GLY A 80 10.78 -12.35 -3.79
C GLY A 80 9.85 -11.65 -4.78
N HIS A 81 10.19 -10.45 -5.24
CA HIS A 81 9.31 -9.69 -6.12
C HIS A 81 9.10 -10.36 -7.49
N VAL A 82 10.13 -11.03 -8.02
CA VAL A 82 10.00 -11.72 -9.32
C VAL A 82 9.00 -12.88 -9.23
N ASP A 83 9.01 -13.59 -8.10
CA ASP A 83 8.25 -14.83 -7.95
C ASP A 83 6.89 -14.64 -7.29
N ALA A 84 6.74 -13.66 -6.41
CA ALA A 84 5.59 -13.54 -5.51
C ALA A 84 4.85 -12.20 -5.56
N PHE A 85 5.32 -11.23 -6.34
CA PHE A 85 4.64 -9.93 -6.44
C PHE A 85 3.60 -9.98 -7.55
N ASN A 86 2.55 -10.77 -7.31
CA ASN A 86 1.53 -11.10 -8.32
C ASN A 86 0.13 -10.79 -7.81
N ASP A 87 -0.74 -10.36 -8.74
CA ASP A 87 -2.18 -10.28 -8.51
C ASP A 87 -2.87 -11.48 -9.17
N PRO A 88 -3.84 -12.12 -8.50
CA PRO A 88 -4.66 -13.14 -9.14
C PRO A 88 -5.73 -12.49 -10.00
N LEU A 89 -5.64 -12.65 -11.32
CA LEU A 89 -6.55 -12.02 -12.29
C LEU A 89 -7.53 -13.03 -12.88
N ILE A 90 -8.77 -12.58 -13.08
CA ILE A 90 -9.85 -13.35 -13.69
C ILE A 90 -10.58 -12.46 -14.71
N ASP A 91 -10.95 -13.01 -15.85
CA ASP A 91 -11.68 -12.29 -16.88
C ASP A 91 -13.13 -12.75 -16.93
N ASN A 92 -14.05 -11.83 -17.13
CA ASN A 92 -15.43 -12.19 -17.46
C ASN A 92 -15.56 -12.23 -18.98
N LYS A 93 -15.99 -13.37 -19.53
CA LYS A 93 -16.05 -13.61 -20.98
C LYS A 93 -17.12 -12.75 -21.69
N ASP A 94 -18.16 -12.36 -20.97
CA ASP A 94 -19.27 -11.61 -21.57
C ASP A 94 -18.95 -10.09 -21.62
N SER A 95 -18.47 -9.53 -20.51
CA SER A 95 -18.13 -8.10 -20.46
C SER A 95 -16.75 -7.79 -21.06
N LYS A 96 -15.93 -8.81 -21.30
CA LYS A 96 -14.52 -8.68 -21.74
C LYS A 96 -13.68 -7.86 -20.77
N LYS A 97 -14.09 -7.79 -19.49
CA LYS A 97 -13.39 -7.01 -18.46
C LYS A 97 -12.59 -7.92 -17.53
N ARG A 98 -11.47 -7.39 -17.10
CA ARG A 98 -10.54 -8.06 -16.18
C ARG A 98 -10.72 -7.55 -14.76
N TYR A 99 -10.65 -8.46 -13.80
CA TYR A 99 -10.82 -8.18 -12.38
C TYR A 99 -9.73 -8.88 -11.58
N ARG A 100 -9.49 -8.40 -10.38
CA ARG A 100 -8.70 -9.13 -9.39
C ARG A 100 -9.65 -10.10 -8.69
N ALA A 101 -9.31 -11.38 -8.70
CA ALA A 101 -10.12 -12.43 -8.07
C ALA A 101 -10.24 -12.21 -6.56
N ASP A 102 -9.14 -11.85 -5.92
CA ASP A 102 -9.11 -11.55 -4.48
C ASP A 102 -10.07 -10.39 -4.12
N VAL A 103 -10.05 -9.29 -4.90
CA VAL A 103 -10.94 -8.14 -4.66
C VAL A 103 -12.41 -8.52 -4.84
N LEU A 104 -12.75 -9.35 -5.84
CA LEU A 104 -14.13 -9.82 -6.02
C LEU A 104 -14.63 -10.60 -4.80
N ILE A 105 -13.76 -11.43 -4.22
CA ILE A 105 -14.09 -12.23 -3.03
C ILE A 105 -14.20 -11.32 -1.80
N GLU A 106 -13.25 -10.38 -1.63
CA GLU A 106 -13.28 -9.41 -0.53
C GLU A 106 -14.54 -8.52 -0.57
N ASP A 107 -14.95 -8.09 -1.77
CA ASP A 107 -16.21 -7.34 -1.95
C ASP A 107 -17.43 -8.19 -1.57
N CYS A 108 -17.39 -9.50 -1.84
CA CYS A 108 -18.45 -10.42 -1.44
C CYS A 108 -18.51 -10.53 0.09
N ILE A 109 -17.36 -10.68 0.75
CA ILE A 109 -17.26 -10.72 2.22
C ILE A 109 -17.81 -9.41 2.80
N ALA A 110 -17.40 -8.27 2.27
CA ALA A 110 -17.86 -6.96 2.72
C ALA A 110 -19.38 -6.81 2.60
N LYS A 111 -19.98 -7.31 1.52
CA LYS A 111 -21.45 -7.32 1.36
C LYS A 111 -22.14 -8.21 2.39
N MET A 112 -21.51 -9.30 2.80
CA MET A 112 -22.05 -10.15 3.88
C MET A 112 -22.00 -9.40 5.23
N ASP A 113 -20.89 -8.70 5.50
CA ASP A 113 -20.77 -7.87 6.71
C ASP A 113 -21.84 -6.76 6.71
N GLU A 114 -22.07 -6.10 5.57
CA GLU A 114 -23.13 -5.09 5.43
C GLU A 114 -24.52 -5.66 5.74
N LYS A 115 -24.79 -6.90 5.35
CA LYS A 115 -26.07 -7.56 5.66
C LYS A 115 -26.24 -7.75 7.15
N ILE A 116 -25.17 -8.16 7.84
CA ILE A 116 -25.15 -8.31 9.30
C ILE A 116 -25.45 -6.95 9.96
N GLU A 117 -24.73 -5.90 9.54
CA GLU A 117 -24.91 -4.56 10.10
C GLU A 117 -26.34 -4.01 9.86
N LYS A 118 -26.90 -4.24 8.69
CA LYS A 118 -28.29 -3.84 8.39
C LYS A 118 -29.30 -4.53 9.30
N GLU A 119 -29.11 -5.80 9.65
CA GLU A 119 -29.98 -6.51 10.60
C GLU A 119 -29.86 -5.93 12.01
N VAL A 120 -28.63 -5.61 12.43
CA VAL A 120 -28.36 -4.96 13.73
C VAL A 120 -29.01 -3.57 13.78
N GLU A 121 -28.83 -2.75 12.73
CA GLU A 121 -29.43 -1.41 12.66
C GLU A 121 -30.95 -1.45 12.69
N LYS A 122 -31.59 -2.40 12.01
CA LYS A 122 -33.04 -2.58 12.03
C LYS A 122 -33.53 -2.92 13.45
N ALA A 123 -32.79 -3.79 14.14
CA ALA A 123 -33.12 -4.16 15.52
C ALA A 123 -32.92 -2.97 16.48
N ALA A 124 -31.82 -2.22 16.32
CA ALA A 124 -31.57 -1.02 17.14
C ALA A 124 -32.71 0.01 17.00
N LYS A 125 -33.16 0.25 15.74
CA LYS A 125 -34.28 1.16 15.47
C LYS A 125 -35.62 0.65 16.10
N ARG A 126 -35.80 -0.67 16.11
CA ARG A 126 -37.03 -1.29 16.62
C ARG A 126 -37.09 -1.28 18.15
N PHE A 127 -35.98 -1.57 18.83
CA PHE A 127 -35.94 -1.75 20.29
C PHE A 127 -35.45 -0.50 21.05
N GLY A 128 -34.90 0.50 20.37
CA GLY A 128 -34.47 1.77 20.96
C GLY A 128 -33.51 1.60 22.13
N ASP A 129 -33.73 2.32 23.22
CA ASP A 129 -32.84 2.36 24.38
C ASP A 129 -32.70 1.00 25.11
N SER A 130 -33.59 0.04 24.81
CA SER A 130 -33.52 -1.31 25.40
C SER A 130 -32.71 -2.29 24.57
N PHE A 131 -32.10 -1.84 23.46
CA PHE A 131 -31.36 -2.71 22.55
C PHE A 131 -29.99 -3.10 23.10
N ASP A 132 -29.81 -4.40 23.32
CA ASP A 132 -28.51 -4.98 23.65
C ASP A 132 -27.89 -5.55 22.38
N GLU A 133 -27.01 -4.77 21.73
CA GLU A 133 -26.37 -5.14 20.48
C GLU A 133 -25.55 -6.43 20.61
N LYS A 134 -24.80 -6.58 21.69
CA LYS A 134 -23.96 -7.75 21.91
C LYS A 134 -24.82 -9.02 21.98
N LEU A 135 -25.83 -9.01 22.82
CA LEU A 135 -26.75 -10.15 22.96
C LEU A 135 -27.43 -10.46 21.62
N PHE A 136 -27.88 -9.43 20.90
CA PHE A 136 -28.51 -9.60 19.58
C PHE A 136 -27.57 -10.28 18.58
N ARG A 137 -26.32 -9.83 18.49
CA ARG A 137 -25.33 -10.44 17.60
C ARG A 137 -25.02 -11.89 17.94
N GLU A 138 -25.10 -12.25 19.22
CA GLU A 138 -24.81 -13.61 19.73
C GLU A 138 -26.00 -14.57 19.66
N THR A 139 -27.23 -14.05 19.55
CA THR A 139 -28.45 -14.90 19.67
C THR A 139 -29.37 -14.85 18.45
N ASN A 140 -29.30 -13.81 17.62
CA ASN A 140 -30.23 -13.68 16.50
C ASN A 140 -29.93 -14.69 15.39
N PRO A 141 -30.90 -15.58 15.04
CA PRO A 141 -30.63 -16.63 14.03
C PRO A 141 -30.18 -16.14 12.68
N ARG A 142 -30.71 -14.99 12.20
CA ARG A 142 -30.31 -14.42 10.89
C ARG A 142 -28.88 -13.89 10.93
N VAL A 143 -28.52 -13.19 12.02
CA VAL A 143 -27.15 -12.69 12.22
C VAL A 143 -26.17 -13.87 12.26
N LEU A 144 -26.51 -14.91 13.03
CA LEU A 144 -25.68 -16.10 13.17
C LEU A 144 -25.51 -16.83 11.84
N GLU A 145 -26.59 -16.96 11.04
CA GLU A 145 -26.52 -17.57 9.70
C GLU A 145 -25.62 -16.77 8.75
N HIS A 146 -25.80 -15.46 8.69
CA HIS A 146 -24.96 -14.60 7.84
C HIS A 146 -23.49 -14.63 8.30
N LYS A 147 -23.26 -14.60 9.59
CA LYS A 147 -21.92 -14.68 10.18
C LYS A 147 -21.25 -16.03 9.85
N ALA A 148 -21.97 -17.13 9.98
CA ALA A 148 -21.42 -18.46 9.66
C ALA A 148 -20.98 -18.57 8.18
N LYS A 149 -21.82 -18.09 7.26
CA LYS A 149 -21.49 -18.06 5.82
C LYS A 149 -20.29 -17.16 5.52
N ARG A 150 -20.26 -16.01 6.16
CA ARG A 150 -19.16 -15.04 6.02
C ARG A 150 -17.84 -15.63 6.53
N ASP A 151 -17.89 -16.25 7.71
CA ASP A 151 -16.68 -16.84 8.33
C ASP A 151 -16.18 -18.04 7.53
N GLU A 152 -17.07 -18.88 6.96
CA GLU A 152 -16.72 -19.96 6.06
C GLU A 152 -16.00 -19.44 4.81
N LEU A 153 -16.60 -18.44 4.15
CA LEU A 153 -15.99 -17.81 2.97
C LEU A 153 -14.63 -17.21 3.31
N HIS A 154 -14.54 -16.48 4.42
CA HIS A 154 -13.29 -15.84 4.85
C HIS A 154 -12.20 -16.89 5.11
N ALA A 155 -12.53 -18.01 5.76
CA ALA A 155 -11.57 -19.08 6.04
C ALA A 155 -11.08 -19.76 4.75
N ARG A 156 -12.00 -20.07 3.82
CA ARG A 156 -11.64 -20.65 2.51
C ARG A 156 -10.73 -19.69 1.72
N TYR A 157 -11.10 -18.42 1.67
CA TYR A 157 -10.34 -17.40 0.97
C TYR A 157 -8.94 -17.23 1.57
N ALA A 158 -8.86 -17.14 2.91
CA ALA A 158 -7.56 -16.99 3.59
C ALA A 158 -6.65 -18.20 3.29
N GLN A 159 -7.20 -19.40 3.28
CA GLN A 159 -6.43 -20.61 2.96
C GLN A 159 -5.98 -20.60 1.50
N ALA A 160 -6.87 -20.30 0.55
CA ALA A 160 -6.55 -20.24 -0.87
C ALA A 160 -5.45 -19.21 -1.17
N MET A 161 -5.51 -18.03 -0.52
CA MET A 161 -4.48 -17.00 -0.67
C MET A 161 -3.14 -17.42 -0.06
N ASN A 162 -3.17 -18.09 1.09
CA ASN A 162 -1.97 -18.56 1.75
C ASN A 162 -1.26 -19.65 0.90
N ASP A 163 -2.02 -20.54 0.29
CA ASP A 163 -1.50 -21.63 -0.51
C ASP A 163 -1.24 -21.23 -1.98
N VAL A 164 -1.61 -20.01 -2.35
CA VAL A 164 -1.57 -19.50 -3.74
C VAL A 164 -2.38 -20.43 -4.67
N ASP A 165 -3.52 -20.90 -4.19
CA ASP A 165 -4.39 -21.83 -4.95
C ASP A 165 -5.35 -21.07 -5.86
N LEU A 166 -4.93 -20.87 -7.09
CA LEU A 166 -5.70 -20.11 -8.10
C LEU A 166 -6.99 -20.84 -8.48
N ASN A 167 -6.99 -22.18 -8.46
CA ASN A 167 -8.17 -22.96 -8.76
C ASN A 167 -9.23 -22.80 -7.66
N GLU A 168 -8.80 -22.81 -6.41
CA GLU A 168 -9.71 -22.57 -5.28
C GLU A 168 -10.27 -21.15 -5.29
N LEU A 169 -9.48 -20.14 -5.65
CA LEU A 169 -10.00 -18.77 -5.81
C LEU A 169 -11.12 -18.73 -6.85
N ARG A 170 -10.93 -19.40 -7.99
CA ARG A 170 -11.97 -19.51 -9.01
C ARG A 170 -13.20 -20.25 -8.46
N GLN A 171 -12.98 -21.35 -7.76
CA GLN A 171 -14.06 -22.18 -7.21
C GLN A 171 -14.90 -21.38 -6.18
N ILE A 172 -14.25 -20.58 -5.35
CA ILE A 172 -14.94 -19.67 -4.42
C ILE A 172 -15.85 -18.71 -5.20
N ILE A 173 -15.35 -18.09 -6.26
CA ILE A 173 -16.12 -17.15 -7.08
C ILE A 173 -17.38 -17.83 -7.65
N LEU A 174 -17.24 -19.10 -8.08
CA LEU A 174 -18.36 -19.87 -8.62
C LEU A 174 -19.35 -20.30 -7.52
N ASP A 175 -18.86 -20.83 -6.41
CA ASP A 175 -19.68 -21.36 -5.30
C ASP A 175 -20.51 -20.26 -4.62
N TYR A 176 -19.93 -19.07 -4.46
CA TYR A 176 -20.62 -17.95 -3.84
C TYR A 176 -21.34 -17.06 -4.87
N GLU A 177 -21.44 -17.59 -6.11
CA GLU A 177 -22.23 -16.97 -7.19
C GLU A 177 -21.85 -15.51 -7.44
N ILE A 178 -20.56 -15.18 -7.34
CA ILE A 178 -20.07 -13.82 -7.54
C ILE A 178 -20.22 -13.45 -9.03
N VAL A 179 -20.99 -12.40 -9.28
CA VAL A 179 -21.30 -11.94 -10.64
C VAL A 179 -20.39 -10.79 -11.06
N CYS A 180 -20.19 -10.67 -12.35
CA CYS A 180 -19.46 -9.54 -12.92
C CYS A 180 -20.22 -8.22 -12.66
N PRO A 181 -19.56 -7.21 -12.09
CA PRO A 181 -20.24 -5.91 -11.82
C PRO A 181 -20.81 -5.20 -13.03
N ILE A 182 -20.33 -5.54 -14.23
CA ILE A 182 -20.76 -4.88 -15.48
C ILE A 182 -21.84 -5.71 -16.20
N SER A 183 -21.55 -7.00 -16.48
CA SER A 183 -22.48 -7.84 -17.24
C SER A 183 -23.52 -8.55 -16.38
N GLY A 184 -23.28 -8.66 -15.06
CA GLY A 184 -24.15 -9.43 -14.17
C GLY A 184 -24.03 -10.94 -14.34
N THR A 185 -23.13 -11.43 -15.19
CA THR A 185 -22.99 -12.87 -15.47
C THR A 185 -21.89 -13.53 -14.63
N LYS A 186 -21.91 -14.86 -14.56
CA LYS A 186 -20.92 -15.68 -13.86
C LYS A 186 -19.97 -16.39 -14.83
N ASN A 187 -19.84 -15.88 -16.05
CA ASN A 187 -19.06 -16.52 -17.12
C ASN A 187 -17.58 -16.15 -16.99
N TRP A 188 -16.92 -16.80 -16.03
CA TRP A 188 -15.53 -16.49 -15.62
C TRP A 188 -14.51 -17.42 -16.27
N THR A 189 -13.34 -16.87 -16.60
CA THR A 189 -12.15 -17.65 -17.02
C THR A 189 -11.50 -18.32 -15.81
N ASP A 190 -10.41 -19.03 -16.05
CA ASP A 190 -9.50 -19.44 -14.96
C ASP A 190 -8.79 -18.21 -14.37
N VAL A 191 -8.41 -18.32 -13.12
CA VAL A 191 -7.59 -17.31 -12.43
C VAL A 191 -6.13 -17.51 -12.85
N ARG A 192 -5.44 -16.40 -13.18
CA ARG A 192 -4.02 -16.40 -13.56
C ARG A 192 -3.25 -15.39 -12.73
N GLN A 193 -2.03 -15.74 -12.38
CA GLN A 193 -1.13 -14.79 -11.72
C GLN A 193 -0.60 -13.76 -12.72
N PHE A 194 -0.56 -12.51 -12.31
CA PHE A 194 -0.01 -11.42 -13.11
C PHE A 194 1.02 -10.67 -12.27
N ASN A 195 2.28 -10.71 -12.71
CA ASN A 195 3.35 -10.03 -11.99
C ASN A 195 3.26 -8.52 -12.19
N LEU A 196 3.33 -7.78 -11.11
CA LEU A 196 3.19 -6.31 -11.09
C LEU A 196 4.47 -5.57 -11.43
N MET A 197 5.58 -6.26 -11.69
CA MET A 197 6.82 -5.58 -12.05
C MET A 197 6.84 -5.23 -13.54
N PHE A 198 7.11 -3.96 -13.84
CA PHE A 198 7.49 -3.56 -15.19
C PHE A 198 8.91 -4.05 -15.49
N SER A 199 9.15 -4.54 -16.69
CA SER A 199 10.49 -4.94 -17.14
C SER A 199 10.83 -4.35 -18.50
N THR A 200 12.12 -4.24 -18.76
CA THR A 200 12.66 -3.83 -20.04
C THR A 200 14.00 -4.55 -20.29
N GLU A 201 14.53 -4.43 -21.49
CA GLU A 201 15.80 -5.03 -21.87
C GLU A 201 16.90 -3.95 -21.86
N MET A 202 18.04 -4.27 -21.28
CA MET A 202 19.20 -3.40 -21.22
C MET A 202 20.38 -4.06 -21.93
N GLY A 203 21.02 -3.34 -22.85
CA GLY A 203 22.14 -3.82 -23.65
C GLY A 203 21.79 -4.02 -25.12
N SER A 204 22.78 -4.27 -25.94
CA SER A 204 22.59 -4.48 -27.37
C SER A 204 22.02 -5.87 -27.66
N THR A 205 21.16 -5.95 -28.64
CA THR A 205 20.27 -7.08 -28.91
C THR A 205 20.87 -8.37 -29.41
N ALA A 206 22.14 -8.36 -29.88
CA ALA A 206 22.66 -9.55 -30.58
C ALA A 206 23.17 -10.66 -29.67
N ASP A 207 23.75 -10.36 -28.51
CA ASP A 207 24.48 -11.37 -27.72
C ASP A 207 24.40 -11.19 -26.20
N GLY A 208 23.31 -10.66 -25.68
CA GLY A 208 23.22 -10.61 -24.22
C GLY A 208 22.48 -9.42 -23.63
N SER A 209 21.28 -9.17 -24.13
CA SER A 209 20.39 -8.23 -23.43
C SER A 209 20.09 -8.81 -22.05
N MET A 210 20.14 -7.94 -21.04
CA MET A 210 19.78 -8.32 -19.68
C MET A 210 18.39 -7.76 -19.34
N LYS A 211 17.49 -8.64 -18.93
CA LYS A 211 16.17 -8.22 -18.45
C LYS A 211 16.34 -7.48 -17.13
N VAL A 212 15.91 -6.23 -17.09
CA VAL A 212 15.92 -5.39 -15.89
C VAL A 212 14.50 -4.94 -15.56
N TYR A 213 14.30 -4.52 -14.32
CA TYR A 213 12.97 -4.16 -13.82
C TYR A 213 12.97 -2.71 -13.36
N LEU A 214 11.83 -2.03 -13.55
CA LEU A 214 11.55 -0.78 -12.86
C LEU A 214 11.18 -1.12 -11.41
N ARG A 215 11.83 -0.47 -10.44
CA ARG A 215 11.62 -0.80 -9.02
C ARG A 215 10.15 -0.59 -8.62
N PRO A 216 9.50 -1.59 -7.97
CA PRO A 216 8.12 -1.45 -7.49
C PRO A 216 8.04 -0.77 -6.11
N GLU A 217 9.21 -0.58 -5.46
CA GLU A 217 9.32 0.12 -4.17
C GLU A 217 10.78 0.59 -3.96
N THR A 218 10.96 1.50 -3.02
CA THR A 218 12.27 2.13 -2.77
C THR A 218 13.09 1.42 -1.69
N ALA A 219 12.50 0.49 -0.94
CA ALA A 219 13.14 -0.19 0.19
C ALA A 219 14.45 -0.90 -0.17
N GLN A 220 14.48 -1.64 -1.26
CA GLN A 220 15.65 -2.46 -1.62
C GLN A 220 16.89 -1.61 -1.91
N GLY A 221 16.70 -0.42 -2.47
CA GLY A 221 17.79 0.52 -2.67
C GLY A 221 18.47 0.91 -1.34
N ILE A 222 17.67 1.05 -0.29
CA ILE A 222 18.19 1.34 1.06
C ILE A 222 18.97 0.13 1.59
N PHE A 223 18.38 -1.07 1.47
CA PHE A 223 19.00 -2.29 2.02
C PHE A 223 20.35 -2.62 1.36
N VAL A 224 20.43 -2.54 0.04
CA VAL A 224 21.68 -2.90 -0.67
C VAL A 224 22.76 -1.86 -0.45
N ASN A 225 22.39 -0.62 -0.13
CA ASN A 225 23.34 0.45 0.17
C ASN A 225 23.65 0.59 1.67
N PHE A 226 23.07 -0.21 2.52
CA PHE A 226 23.26 -0.12 3.97
C PHE A 226 24.75 -0.01 4.35
N LEU A 227 25.58 -0.91 3.83
CA LEU A 227 27.01 -0.93 4.15
C LEU A 227 27.76 0.27 3.63
N ASN A 228 27.43 0.71 2.41
CA ASN A 228 28.04 1.89 1.82
C ASN A 228 27.77 3.10 2.73
N VAL A 229 26.51 3.27 3.13
CA VAL A 229 26.08 4.37 3.99
C VAL A 229 26.73 4.27 5.38
N GLN A 230 26.69 3.08 5.97
CA GLN A 230 27.26 2.87 7.30
C GLN A 230 28.75 3.22 7.35
N LYS A 231 29.52 2.77 6.36
CA LYS A 231 30.96 3.00 6.31
C LYS A 231 31.31 4.46 6.00
N THR A 232 30.72 5.02 4.96
CA THR A 232 31.04 6.38 4.51
C THR A 232 30.56 7.43 5.50
N GLY A 233 29.39 7.21 6.10
CA GLY A 233 28.83 8.09 7.13
C GLY A 233 29.30 7.79 8.56
N ARG A 234 30.10 6.71 8.75
CA ARG A 234 30.53 6.23 10.07
C ARG A 234 29.34 6.03 11.01
N MET A 235 28.19 5.60 10.45
CA MET A 235 26.94 5.49 11.21
C MET A 235 26.98 4.37 12.25
N ARG A 236 26.40 4.62 13.40
CA ARG A 236 26.26 3.66 14.50
C ARG A 236 24.77 3.37 14.74
N ILE A 237 24.43 2.11 14.98
CA ILE A 237 23.05 1.70 15.30
C ILE A 237 22.65 2.27 16.68
N PRO A 238 21.50 2.90 16.86
CA PRO A 238 20.42 3.03 15.86
C PRO A 238 20.64 4.18 14.88
N PHE A 239 20.35 3.92 13.59
CA PHE A 239 20.38 4.97 12.57
C PHE A 239 19.40 4.66 11.44
N GLY A 240 19.01 5.69 10.72
CA GLY A 240 18.08 5.59 9.60
C GLY A 240 18.68 5.95 8.26
N ILE A 241 18.12 5.39 7.21
CA ILE A 241 18.42 5.77 5.82
C ILE A 241 17.08 6.09 5.15
N ALA A 242 16.98 7.28 4.58
CA ALA A 242 15.78 7.78 3.94
C ALA A 242 16.01 8.02 2.46
N GLN A 243 14.95 7.88 1.66
CA GLN A 243 14.97 8.34 0.27
C GLN A 243 13.57 8.73 -0.18
N ILE A 244 13.55 9.60 -1.18
CA ILE A 244 12.33 9.93 -1.95
C ILE A 244 12.60 9.52 -3.39
N GLY A 245 11.69 8.77 -3.99
CA GLY A 245 11.92 8.36 -5.36
C GLY A 245 10.72 7.70 -6.03
N LYS A 246 10.80 7.63 -7.34
CA LYS A 246 9.80 6.97 -8.19
C LYS A 246 9.77 5.46 -7.96
N ALA A 247 8.57 4.90 -8.01
CA ALA A 247 8.32 3.47 -8.00
C ALA A 247 7.23 3.15 -9.04
N PHE A 248 7.19 1.91 -9.50
CA PHE A 248 6.38 1.52 -10.66
C PHE A 248 5.70 0.18 -10.40
N ARG A 249 4.38 0.11 -10.62
CA ARG A 249 3.61 -1.13 -10.50
C ARG A 249 2.65 -1.26 -11.66
N ASN A 250 2.70 -2.37 -12.35
CA ASN A 250 1.85 -2.62 -13.51
C ASN A 250 0.42 -2.97 -13.06
N GLU A 251 -0.24 -2.01 -12.42
CA GLU A 251 -1.59 -2.13 -11.90
C GLU A 251 -2.59 -2.39 -13.03
N ILE A 252 -3.34 -3.46 -12.91
CA ILE A 252 -4.32 -3.84 -13.95
C ILE A 252 -5.67 -3.14 -13.69
N VAL A 253 -6.09 -3.08 -12.43
CA VAL A 253 -7.35 -2.43 -12.07
C VAL A 253 -7.05 -1.00 -11.60
N ALA A 254 -6.99 -0.09 -12.57
CA ALA A 254 -6.66 1.30 -12.35
C ALA A 254 -7.92 2.12 -12.05
N ARG A 255 -8.45 1.95 -10.86
CA ARG A 255 -9.57 2.76 -10.37
C ARG A 255 -9.08 3.58 -9.17
N GLN A 256 -9.76 4.63 -8.81
CA GLN A 256 -9.46 5.47 -7.65
C GLN A 256 -8.43 6.59 -7.91
N PHE A 257 -8.31 7.05 -9.17
CA PHE A 257 -7.52 8.27 -9.46
C PHE A 257 -6.08 8.09 -8.97
N ILE A 258 -5.49 9.12 -8.32
CA ILE A 258 -4.10 9.09 -7.87
C ILE A 258 -3.83 8.13 -6.70
N PHE A 259 -4.86 7.44 -6.18
CA PHE A 259 -4.65 6.46 -5.09
C PHE A 259 -4.03 5.16 -5.58
N ARG A 260 -4.22 4.83 -6.86
CA ARG A 260 -3.63 3.62 -7.45
C ARG A 260 -3.09 3.95 -8.83
N MET A 261 -1.79 4.20 -8.89
CA MET A 261 -1.08 4.60 -10.11
C MET A 261 -0.02 3.59 -10.48
N ARG A 262 0.28 3.54 -11.78
CA ARG A 262 1.36 2.71 -12.33
C ARG A 262 2.73 3.31 -12.08
N GLU A 263 2.80 4.63 -12.00
CA GLU A 263 4.02 5.39 -11.69
C GLU A 263 3.69 6.35 -10.54
N PHE A 264 4.45 6.27 -9.44
CA PHE A 264 4.19 7.06 -8.23
C PHE A 264 5.50 7.36 -7.52
N GLU A 265 5.47 8.22 -6.52
CA GLU A 265 6.62 8.48 -5.65
C GLU A 265 6.38 7.91 -4.25
N GLN A 266 7.45 7.41 -3.65
CA GLN A 266 7.47 7.01 -2.25
C GLN A 266 8.46 7.88 -1.49
N MET A 267 8.10 8.26 -0.28
CA MET A 267 9.01 8.82 0.71
C MET A 267 9.17 7.72 1.77
N GLU A 268 10.37 7.20 1.90
CA GLU A 268 10.61 6.00 2.70
C GLU A 268 11.83 6.17 3.60
N MET A 269 11.73 5.74 4.85
CA MET A 269 12.86 5.70 5.79
C MET A 269 12.92 4.31 6.42
N GLN A 270 14.10 3.71 6.43
CA GLN A 270 14.36 2.44 7.09
C GLN A 270 15.28 2.73 8.29
N PHE A 271 14.78 2.45 9.50
CA PHE A 271 15.49 2.71 10.73
C PHE A 271 16.02 1.40 11.31
N PHE A 272 17.33 1.34 11.49
CA PHE A 272 18.06 0.13 11.91
C PHE A 272 18.32 0.17 13.40
N VAL A 273 17.85 -0.85 14.12
CA VAL A 273 17.94 -0.90 15.59
C VAL A 273 18.59 -2.19 16.05
N ARG A 274 18.95 -2.26 17.35
CA ARG A 274 19.48 -3.49 17.95
C ARG A 274 18.36 -4.50 18.18
N PRO A 275 18.68 -5.80 18.14
CA PRO A 275 17.69 -6.83 18.49
C PRO A 275 17.10 -6.61 19.88
N GLY A 276 15.79 -6.73 19.99
CA GLY A 276 15.06 -6.53 21.23
C GLY A 276 14.60 -5.10 21.48
N GLU A 277 15.06 -4.13 20.68
CA GLU A 277 14.62 -2.72 20.80
C GLU A 277 13.49 -2.37 19.82
N GLU A 278 13.12 -3.28 18.95
CA GLU A 278 12.26 -3.03 17.81
C GLU A 278 10.87 -2.49 18.17
N LEU A 279 10.20 -3.11 19.13
CA LEU A 279 8.86 -2.68 19.52
C LEU A 279 8.86 -1.33 20.24
N LYS A 280 9.93 -1.04 20.98
CA LYS A 280 10.13 0.28 21.60
C LYS A 280 10.25 1.37 20.54
N TRP A 281 11.07 1.12 19.49
CA TRP A 281 11.24 2.06 18.40
C TRP A 281 9.99 2.16 17.53
N PHE A 282 9.28 1.05 17.35
CA PHE A 282 7.99 1.02 16.64
C PHE A 282 7.00 1.98 17.32
N ALA A 283 6.83 1.86 18.64
CA ALA A 283 5.92 2.74 19.40
C ALA A 283 6.33 4.21 19.26
N LYS A 284 7.64 4.50 19.38
CA LYS A 284 8.16 5.86 19.22
C LYS A 284 7.87 6.43 17.82
N TRP A 285 8.08 5.62 16.77
CA TRP A 285 7.83 6.07 15.41
C TRP A 285 6.33 6.24 15.13
N LYS A 286 5.46 5.39 15.66
CA LYS A 286 4.00 5.57 15.57
C LYS A 286 3.62 6.99 16.06
N GLU A 287 4.06 7.33 17.25
CA GLU A 287 3.75 8.64 17.86
C GLU A 287 4.35 9.80 17.04
N THR A 288 5.62 9.69 16.67
CA THR A 288 6.33 10.74 15.92
C THR A 288 5.66 11.00 14.57
N ARG A 289 5.27 9.94 13.86
CA ARG A 289 4.67 10.08 12.54
C ARG A 289 3.25 10.64 12.63
N LEU A 290 2.48 10.21 13.61
CA LEU A 290 1.13 10.77 13.81
C LEU A 290 1.21 12.28 14.12
N LYS A 291 2.17 12.71 14.93
CA LYS A 291 2.41 14.14 15.20
C LYS A 291 2.73 14.91 13.92
N TRP A 292 3.55 14.32 13.06
CA TRP A 292 3.91 14.93 11.77
C TRP A 292 2.67 15.15 10.89
N HIS A 293 1.78 14.12 10.80
CA HIS A 293 0.55 14.23 10.04
C HIS A 293 -0.39 15.30 10.61
N LYS A 294 -0.53 15.36 11.93
CA LYS A 294 -1.39 16.35 12.58
C LYS A 294 -0.86 17.78 12.35
N ALA A 295 0.45 17.94 12.32
CA ALA A 295 1.09 19.24 12.05
C ALA A 295 0.80 19.78 10.63
N LEU A 296 0.29 18.93 9.71
CA LEU A 296 -0.18 19.40 8.40
C LEU A 296 -1.49 20.22 8.50
N GLY A 297 -2.16 20.24 9.66
CA GLY A 297 -3.33 21.08 9.90
C GLY A 297 -4.60 20.64 9.19
N LEU A 298 -4.73 19.36 8.83
CA LEU A 298 -5.89 18.83 8.09
C LEU A 298 -7.02 18.36 9.00
N GLY A 299 -6.88 18.55 10.33
CA GLY A 299 -7.84 18.13 11.35
C GLY A 299 -7.37 16.88 12.09
N ASP A 300 -7.01 17.06 13.35
CA ASP A 300 -6.40 16.02 14.20
C ASP A 300 -7.28 14.78 14.34
N GLN A 301 -8.59 14.99 14.42
CA GLN A 301 -9.58 13.93 14.61
C GLN A 301 -9.78 13.05 13.36
N LYS A 302 -9.24 13.48 12.22
CA LYS A 302 -9.36 12.74 10.97
C LYS A 302 -8.31 11.64 10.80
N TYR A 303 -7.39 11.51 11.73
CA TYR A 303 -6.34 10.49 11.70
C TYR A 303 -6.63 9.39 12.70
N ARG A 304 -6.35 8.15 12.31
CA ARG A 304 -6.42 7.01 13.23
C ARG A 304 -5.31 6.00 12.88
N PHE A 305 -5.00 5.13 13.83
CA PHE A 305 -4.17 3.95 13.57
C PHE A 305 -5.07 2.78 13.14
N HIS A 306 -4.56 2.00 12.22
CA HIS A 306 -5.14 0.72 11.83
C HIS A 306 -4.06 -0.35 11.99
N ASP A 307 -4.08 -1.04 13.12
CA ASP A 307 -3.12 -2.10 13.39
C ASP A 307 -3.47 -3.34 12.55
N HIS A 308 -2.46 -3.96 11.93
CA HIS A 308 -2.67 -5.12 11.05
C HIS A 308 -2.91 -6.39 11.88
N GLU A 309 -4.03 -7.03 11.68
CA GLU A 309 -4.36 -8.33 12.30
C GLU A 309 -3.51 -9.45 11.69
N LYS A 310 -3.30 -9.39 10.36
CA LYS A 310 -2.49 -10.37 9.64
C LYS A 310 -1.17 -9.71 9.22
N LEU A 311 -0.11 -10.12 9.88
CA LEU A 311 1.23 -9.57 9.60
C LEU A 311 1.87 -10.28 8.41
N ALA A 312 2.63 -9.51 7.61
CA ALA A 312 3.49 -10.08 6.58
C ALA A 312 4.59 -10.92 7.26
N HIS A 313 5.04 -11.96 6.57
CA HIS A 313 6.04 -12.91 7.10
C HIS A 313 7.34 -12.26 7.58
N TYR A 314 7.63 -11.04 7.17
CA TYR A 314 8.81 -10.28 7.54
C TYR A 314 8.58 -9.28 8.68
N ALA A 315 7.36 -9.22 9.23
CA ALA A 315 7.00 -8.22 10.23
C ALA A 315 6.55 -8.87 11.55
N ASN A 316 6.87 -8.24 12.67
CA ASN A 316 6.35 -8.64 13.99
C ASN A 316 5.40 -7.58 14.59
N ALA A 317 5.25 -6.45 13.93
CA ALA A 317 4.20 -5.45 14.20
C ALA A 317 4.03 -4.58 12.96
N ALA A 318 2.81 -4.17 12.69
CA ALA A 318 2.51 -3.26 11.58
C ALA A 318 1.27 -2.45 11.89
N THR A 319 1.30 -1.18 11.51
CA THR A 319 0.14 -0.29 11.63
C THR A 319 0.16 0.69 10.46
N ASP A 320 -1.02 1.06 10.02
CA ASP A 320 -1.17 2.17 9.08
C ASP A 320 -1.68 3.40 9.84
N ILE A 321 -1.21 4.58 9.45
CA ILE A 321 -1.90 5.81 9.75
C ILE A 321 -2.90 6.01 8.63
N GLU A 322 -4.18 6.07 8.98
CA GLU A 322 -5.26 6.32 8.04
C GLU A 322 -5.79 7.74 8.23
N PHE A 323 -6.24 8.33 7.13
CA PHE A 323 -6.89 9.64 7.10
C PHE A 323 -8.33 9.49 6.60
N GLU A 324 -9.25 10.21 7.25
CA GLU A 324 -10.66 10.24 6.86
C GLU A 324 -10.85 11.03 5.59
N MET A 325 -11.04 10.31 4.51
CA MET A 325 -11.31 10.80 3.17
C MET A 325 -12.82 10.95 2.94
N PRO A 326 -13.27 11.71 1.94
CA PRO A 326 -14.71 11.76 1.63
C PRO A 326 -15.34 10.39 1.29
N PHE A 327 -14.52 9.41 1.00
CA PHE A 327 -14.93 8.03 0.67
C PHE A 327 -14.40 7.01 1.67
N GLY A 328 -14.26 7.43 2.93
CA GLY A 328 -13.84 6.56 4.04
C GLY A 328 -12.36 6.68 4.37
N PHE A 329 -11.95 6.00 5.42
CA PHE A 329 -10.57 6.00 5.88
C PHE A 329 -9.65 5.32 4.86
N LYS A 330 -8.51 5.93 4.59
CA LYS A 330 -7.49 5.39 3.67
C LYS A 330 -6.10 5.55 4.26
N GLU A 331 -5.28 4.54 4.04
CA GLU A 331 -3.87 4.53 4.42
C GLU A 331 -3.14 5.75 3.82
N VAL A 332 -2.47 6.52 4.67
CA VAL A 332 -1.59 7.62 4.26
C VAL A 332 -0.13 7.29 4.56
N GLU A 333 0.13 6.42 5.52
CA GLU A 333 1.49 5.99 5.86
C GLU A 333 1.44 4.61 6.52
N GLY A 334 2.31 3.69 6.10
CA GLY A 334 2.51 2.41 6.76
C GLY A 334 3.76 2.43 7.64
N ILE A 335 3.63 1.96 8.87
CA ILE A 335 4.73 1.84 9.83
C ILE A 335 4.85 0.35 10.21
N HIS A 336 6.01 -0.23 9.93
CA HIS A 336 6.20 -1.67 10.09
C HIS A 336 7.45 -1.96 10.91
N SER A 337 7.32 -2.77 11.94
CA SER A 337 8.47 -3.37 12.61
C SER A 337 8.84 -4.64 11.84
N ARG A 338 9.85 -4.54 10.99
CA ARG A 338 10.30 -5.65 10.15
C ARG A 338 11.40 -6.44 10.86
N THR A 339 11.43 -7.75 10.65
CA THR A 339 12.50 -8.60 11.17
C THR A 339 13.76 -8.41 10.29
N ASN A 340 14.77 -9.25 10.48
CA ASN A 340 16.01 -9.20 9.69
C ASN A 340 15.88 -9.81 8.28
N PHE A 341 14.71 -10.20 7.90
CA PHE A 341 14.41 -10.89 6.64
C PHE A 341 14.97 -10.19 5.37
N UNK A 342 14.74 -9.13 5.34
CA UNK A 342 15.15 -8.35 4.17
C UNK A 342 16.66 -8.13 4.05
N UNK A 343 17.14 -8.20 5.11
CA UNK A 343 18.54 -8.05 5.06
C UNK A 343 19.24 -9.39 4.85
N UNK A 344 18.55 -10.32 5.26
CA UNK A 344 19.01 -11.61 5.05
C UNK A 344 18.90 -12.06 3.62
N UNK A 345 18.05 -11.65 3.10
CA UNK A 345 17.84 -12.01 1.74
C UNK A 345 18.81 -11.34 0.76
N UNK A 346 19.02 -10.24 1.03
CA UNK A 346 19.94 -9.54 0.22
C UNK A 346 21.40 -9.73 0.59
N UNK A 347 21.46 -10.08 1.66
CA UNK A 347 22.76 -10.30 2.18
C UNK A 347 23.10 -11.77 2.32
N SER A 348 22.45 -12.59 1.77
CA SER A 348 22.67 -14.06 1.81
C SER A 348 23.97 -14.44 1.10
N ARG A 349 24.74 -15.27 1.75
CA ARG A 349 25.99 -15.83 1.17
C ARG A 349 25.73 -16.60 -0.12
N LYS A 350 24.54 -17.20 -0.25
CA LYS A 350 24.10 -17.97 -1.41
C LYS A 350 23.92 -17.08 -2.64
N ILE A 351 23.55 -15.81 -2.45
CA ILE A 351 23.28 -14.85 -3.51
C ILE A 351 24.53 -14.02 -3.84
N LEU A 352 25.29 -13.61 -2.83
CA LEU A 352 26.39 -12.67 -3.00
C LEU A 352 27.72 -13.27 -3.50
N ARG A 353 27.90 -14.56 -3.43
CA ARG A 353 29.17 -15.24 -3.77
C ARG A 353 30.43 -14.63 -3.11
N LYS A 354 30.27 -13.69 -2.20
CA LYS A 354 31.37 -13.01 -1.48
C LYS A 354 31.26 -13.19 0.03
N LYS A 355 32.37 -13.35 0.71
CA LYS A 355 32.43 -13.42 2.17
C LYS A 355 31.97 -12.10 2.76
N ASN A 356 30.80 -12.08 3.35
CA ASN A 356 30.27 -10.88 3.96
C ASN A 356 30.50 -10.91 5.47
N THR A 357 31.35 -10.02 5.96
CA THR A 357 31.79 -9.94 7.35
C THR A 357 30.67 -9.48 8.30
N ILE A 358 29.59 -8.95 7.77
CA ILE A 358 28.52 -8.36 8.58
C ILE A 358 27.68 -9.39 9.32
N LEU A 359 27.53 -10.57 8.74
CA LEU A 359 26.76 -11.64 9.39
C LEU A 359 27.43 -12.17 10.65
N ARG A 360 28.70 -11.84 10.85
CA ARG A 360 29.46 -12.24 12.06
C ARG A 360 29.25 -11.31 13.27
N SER A 361 28.71 -10.10 13.05
CA SER A 361 28.63 -9.09 14.12
C SER A 361 27.32 -9.09 14.91
N GLY A 362 26.45 -10.10 14.71
CA GLY A 362 25.24 -10.28 15.52
C GLY A 362 24.21 -9.17 15.43
N VAL A 363 24.30 -8.32 14.40
CA VAL A 363 23.35 -7.21 14.23
C VAL A 363 22.12 -7.73 13.50
N ARG A 364 21.13 -8.17 14.27
CA ARG A 364 19.79 -8.41 13.77
C ARG A 364 19.09 -7.05 13.67
N ARG A 365 18.49 -6.76 12.55
CA ARG A 365 18.06 -5.42 12.22
C ARG A 365 16.57 -5.35 11.95
N ILE A 366 15.94 -4.34 12.48
CA ILE A 366 14.54 -4.11 12.28
C ILE A 366 14.34 -2.76 11.59
N LEU A 367 13.43 -2.76 10.67
CA LEU A 367 13.28 -1.71 9.67
C LEU A 367 11.88 -1.13 9.74
N TYR A 368 11.79 0.18 9.76
CA TYR A 368 10.52 0.89 9.63
C TYR A 368 10.41 1.40 8.21
N THR A 369 9.35 0.97 7.52
CA THR A 369 9.04 1.48 6.20
C THR A 369 7.92 2.50 6.34
N VAL A 370 8.24 3.74 6.06
CA VAL A 370 7.24 4.79 5.93
C VAL A 370 6.87 4.86 4.46
N ARG A 371 5.73 4.31 4.11
CA ARG A 371 5.23 4.36 2.73
C ARG A 371 4.23 5.47 2.56
N TYR A 372 4.59 6.46 1.77
CA TYR A 372 3.63 7.43 1.27
C TYR A 372 3.13 6.96 -0.09
N ARG A 373 1.88 6.54 -0.12
CA ARG A 373 1.18 6.39 -1.39
C ARG A 373 0.56 7.75 -1.71
N ASN A 374 1.12 8.43 -2.67
CA ASN A 374 0.64 9.63 -3.38
C ASN A 374 -0.60 10.30 -2.79
N LEU A 375 -0.46 11.00 -1.67
CA LEU A 375 -1.59 11.64 -1.02
C LEU A 375 -1.52 13.17 -1.12
N TYR A 376 -1.50 13.64 -2.35
CA TYR A 376 -1.69 15.06 -2.61
C TYR A 376 -3.15 15.32 -2.86
N ARG A 377 -3.84 15.77 -1.84
CA ARG A 377 -5.26 16.09 -1.98
C ARG A 377 -5.51 17.55 -2.16
N CYS A 378 -6.26 17.83 -3.18
CA CYS A 378 -6.95 19.09 -3.29
C CYS A 378 -8.10 19.11 -2.29
N ARG A 379 -8.06 20.00 -1.32
CA ARG A 379 -9.25 20.33 -0.56
C ARG A 379 -10.20 21.08 -1.48
N SER A 380 -11.30 20.49 -1.84
CA SER A 380 -12.44 21.22 -2.35
C SER A 380 -13.09 21.90 -1.17
N HIS A 381 -12.65 23.10 -0.83
CA HIS A 381 -13.39 23.92 0.12
C HIS A 381 -13.96 25.13 -0.59
N VAL A 382 -15.25 25.32 -0.32
CA VAL A 382 -16.05 26.50 -0.53
C VAL A 382 -15.23 27.78 -0.25
N PRO A 383 -15.49 28.88 -0.94
CA PRO A 383 -14.61 30.07 -1.05
C PRO A 383 -14.27 30.85 0.22
N GLU A 384 -14.49 30.32 1.42
CA GLU A 384 -14.31 31.09 2.64
C GLU A 384 -12.99 30.90 3.40
N TYR A 385 -12.06 30.08 2.87
CA TYR A 385 -10.78 29.89 3.57
C TYR A 385 -9.57 30.03 2.65
N TYR A 386 -9.17 31.26 2.43
CA TYR A 386 -7.77 31.57 2.12
C TYR A 386 -6.98 31.44 3.42
N GLY A 387 -6.49 30.28 3.70
CA GLY A 387 -5.76 30.01 4.92
C GLY A 387 -4.86 28.81 4.84
N CYS A 388 -4.31 28.50 3.67
CA CYS A 388 -3.12 27.68 3.62
C CYS A 388 -1.92 28.63 3.82
N ARG A 389 -1.59 28.89 5.07
CA ARG A 389 -0.25 29.37 5.36
C ARG A 389 0.69 28.20 5.09
N LEU A 390 1.32 28.28 3.96
CA LEU A 390 2.49 27.47 3.67
C LEU A 390 3.60 27.95 4.59
N LEU A 391 3.90 27.20 5.61
CA LEU A 391 5.16 27.35 6.33
C LEU A 391 6.28 26.74 5.51
#